data_964a813861c955b586a8a1469889d4a9
#
_entry.id   964a813861c955b586a8a1469889d4a9
#
_cell.length_a   1.000
_cell.length_b   1.000
_cell.length_c   1.000
_cell.angle_alpha   90.00
_cell.angle_beta   90.00
_cell.angle_gamma   90.00
#
_symmetry.space_group_name_H-M   'P 1'
#
loop_
_entity.id
_entity.type
_entity.pdbx_description
1 polymer ?
#
loop_
_entity_poly.entity_id
_entity_poly.type
_entity_poly.pdbx_seq_one_letter_code
_entity_poly.pdbx_strand_id
1 'polypeptide(L)'
;MPPIKLHTNRLTLLALAPGQLRLLLSDPQKLESQLGCQLSRSIITKTVRRATGVKLSRMNKIPEVDRVWYTYWLLVIDIKDDESFGAGLIGFKGGPDENRVLEIGYGIDEKVRSQGYTTEGVQALIAWAFEQPVDLRGISAQTRRSNFASGRVLEKVGMNVYADSDDTLYWIRYRPGVGSSGGSNGPVIEQSE
;
A
#
# COMPACT_ATOMS: atom_id res chain seq x y z
N MET A 1 0.17 -20.68 1.05
CA MET A 1 -1.10 -20.15 0.50
C MET A 1 -0.91 -19.72 -0.95
N PRO A 2 -1.92 -19.88 -1.82
CA PRO A 2 -1.86 -19.29 -3.15
C PRO A 2 -1.70 -17.77 -3.04
N PRO A 3 -1.07 -17.11 -4.03
CA PRO A 3 -0.89 -15.67 -3.99
C PRO A 3 -2.25 -14.96 -4.01
N ILE A 4 -2.45 -14.01 -3.09
CA ILE A 4 -3.67 -13.20 -3.07
C ILE A 4 -3.58 -12.20 -4.21
N LYS A 5 -4.61 -12.16 -5.05
CA LYS A 5 -4.75 -11.23 -6.16
C LYS A 5 -6.06 -10.45 -6.03
N LEU A 6 -6.02 -9.16 -6.30
CA LEU A 6 -7.21 -8.33 -6.43
C LEU A 6 -7.26 -7.81 -7.87
N HIS A 7 -8.36 -8.02 -8.53
CA HIS A 7 -8.59 -7.52 -9.89
C HIS A 7 -9.45 -6.28 -9.86
N THR A 8 -9.11 -5.30 -10.67
CA THR A 8 -9.89 -4.10 -10.93
C THR A 8 -10.19 -4.02 -12.43
N ASN A 9 -10.67 -2.89 -12.91
CA ASN A 9 -10.96 -2.73 -14.36
C ASN A 9 -9.68 -2.75 -15.23
N ARG A 10 -8.54 -2.29 -14.68
CA ARG A 10 -7.30 -2.08 -15.44
C ARG A 10 -6.07 -2.64 -14.75
N LEU A 11 -6.22 -3.20 -13.55
CA LEU A 11 -5.09 -3.60 -12.71
C LEU A 11 -5.31 -4.96 -12.07
N THR A 12 -4.20 -5.66 -11.89
CA THR A 12 -4.09 -6.75 -10.94
C THR A 12 -3.16 -6.31 -9.80
N LEU A 13 -3.65 -6.33 -8.55
CA LEU A 13 -2.82 -6.17 -7.36
C LEU A 13 -2.39 -7.54 -6.86
N LEU A 14 -1.10 -7.79 -6.80
CA LEU A 14 -0.52 -9.06 -6.39
C LEU A 14 0.23 -8.92 -5.06
N ALA A 15 -0.26 -9.57 -4.00
CA ALA A 15 0.45 -9.63 -2.72
C ALA A 15 1.74 -10.45 -2.85
N LEU A 16 2.90 -9.81 -2.71
CA LEU A 16 4.19 -10.47 -2.88
C LEU A 16 4.52 -11.36 -1.67
N ALA A 17 4.81 -12.64 -1.93
CA ALA A 17 5.30 -13.55 -0.91
C ALA A 17 6.71 -13.14 -0.42
N PRO A 18 7.15 -13.56 0.78
CA PRO A 18 8.48 -13.20 1.30
C PRO A 18 9.65 -13.53 0.36
N GLY A 19 9.57 -14.64 -0.37
CA GLY A 19 10.54 -15.00 -1.41
C GLY A 19 10.55 -14.02 -2.57
N GLN A 20 9.37 -13.59 -3.02
CA GLN A 20 9.22 -12.61 -4.09
C GLN A 20 9.70 -11.20 -3.67
N LEU A 21 9.46 -10.80 -2.41
CA LEU A 21 10.03 -9.56 -1.87
C LEU A 21 11.57 -9.57 -1.84
N ARG A 22 12.18 -10.74 -1.57
CA ARG A 22 13.65 -10.88 -1.67
C ARG A 22 14.10 -10.74 -3.13
N LEU A 23 13.46 -11.45 -4.05
CA LEU A 23 13.79 -11.37 -5.48
C LEU A 23 13.59 -9.96 -6.05
N LEU A 24 12.57 -9.22 -5.60
CA LEU A 24 12.38 -7.81 -6.00
C LEU A 24 13.65 -6.97 -5.77
N LEU A 25 14.43 -7.28 -4.73
CA LEU A 25 15.64 -6.53 -4.38
C LEU A 25 16.90 -7.13 -4.96
N SER A 26 17.03 -8.47 -5.01
CA SER A 26 18.26 -9.18 -5.36
C SER A 26 18.34 -9.60 -6.82
N ASP A 27 17.19 -10.00 -7.41
CA ASP A 27 17.11 -10.50 -8.78
C ASP A 27 15.72 -10.21 -9.38
N PRO A 28 15.45 -8.94 -9.77
CA PRO A 28 14.16 -8.57 -10.35
C PRO A 28 13.83 -9.30 -11.65
N GLN A 29 14.82 -9.73 -12.44
CA GLN A 29 14.59 -10.49 -13.68
C GLN A 29 14.01 -11.87 -13.38
N LYS A 30 14.52 -12.53 -12.34
CA LYS A 30 13.96 -13.81 -11.88
C LYS A 30 12.54 -13.64 -11.35
N LEU A 31 12.25 -12.52 -10.69
CA LEU A 31 10.88 -12.21 -10.25
C LEU A 31 9.96 -11.99 -11.45
N GLU A 32 10.40 -11.26 -12.49
CA GLU A 32 9.64 -11.09 -13.74
C GLU A 32 9.28 -12.42 -14.37
N SER A 33 10.27 -13.32 -14.47
CA SER A 33 10.03 -14.67 -15.03
C SER A 33 9.01 -15.46 -14.19
N GLN A 34 9.02 -15.33 -12.86
CA GLN A 34 8.05 -16.00 -11.98
C GLN A 34 6.65 -15.42 -12.08
N LEU A 35 6.53 -14.12 -12.32
CA LEU A 35 5.25 -13.41 -12.36
C LEU A 35 4.64 -13.35 -13.76
N GLY A 36 5.45 -13.60 -14.80
CA GLY A 36 5.03 -13.45 -16.20
C GLY A 36 4.79 -11.97 -16.58
N CYS A 37 5.43 -11.01 -15.91
CA CYS A 37 5.27 -9.59 -16.21
C CYS A 37 6.60 -8.83 -16.07
N GLN A 38 6.81 -7.82 -16.87
CA GLN A 38 7.94 -6.91 -16.72
C GLN A 38 7.76 -6.00 -15.51
N LEU A 39 8.85 -5.64 -14.84
CA LEU A 39 8.83 -4.75 -13.68
C LEU A 39 9.52 -3.42 -13.98
N SER A 40 8.87 -2.32 -13.63
CA SER A 40 9.58 -1.04 -13.60
C SER A 40 10.72 -1.07 -12.58
N ARG A 41 11.91 -0.73 -13.00
CA ARG A 41 13.07 -0.59 -12.09
C ARG A 41 12.97 0.66 -11.23
N SER A 42 12.22 1.67 -11.65
CA SER A 42 12.05 2.94 -10.93
C SER A 42 11.29 2.78 -9.61
N ILE A 43 10.49 1.71 -9.45
CA ILE A 43 9.75 1.45 -8.21
C ILE A 43 10.66 0.94 -7.09
N ILE A 44 11.89 0.46 -7.41
CA ILE A 44 12.84 -0.09 -6.44
C ILE A 44 13.74 1.01 -5.87
N THR A 45 13.13 2.00 -5.24
CA THR A 45 13.83 3.14 -4.63
C THR A 45 14.62 2.75 -3.38
N LYS A 46 15.49 3.65 -2.89
CA LYS A 46 16.19 3.46 -1.59
C LYS A 46 15.18 3.25 -0.44
N THR A 47 14.07 3.99 -0.44
CA THR A 47 13.00 3.84 0.55
C THR A 47 12.34 2.46 0.48
N VAL A 48 12.02 1.98 -0.72
CA VAL A 48 11.44 0.64 -0.93
C VAL A 48 12.42 -0.44 -0.46
N ARG A 49 13.71 -0.33 -0.77
CA ARG A 49 14.73 -1.29 -0.30
C ARG A 49 14.76 -1.38 1.22
N ARG A 50 14.84 -0.23 1.91
CA ARG A 50 14.83 -0.18 3.38
C ARG A 50 13.53 -0.76 3.96
N ALA A 51 12.39 -0.31 3.46
CA ALA A 51 11.09 -0.77 3.93
C ALA A 51 10.86 -2.27 3.69
N THR A 52 11.34 -2.82 2.56
CA THR A 52 11.26 -4.26 2.29
C THR A 52 12.08 -5.07 3.31
N GLY A 53 13.26 -4.59 3.71
CA GLY A 53 14.05 -5.23 4.78
C GLY A 53 13.30 -5.28 6.11
N VAL A 54 12.66 -4.17 6.50
CA VAL A 54 11.83 -4.11 7.71
C VAL A 54 10.63 -5.06 7.62
N LYS A 55 9.92 -5.06 6.47
CA LYS A 55 8.79 -5.96 6.22
C LYS A 55 9.20 -7.44 6.36
N LEU A 56 10.27 -7.85 5.71
CA LEU A 56 10.78 -9.22 5.78
C LEU A 56 11.16 -9.63 7.22
N SER A 57 11.82 -8.73 7.96
CA SER A 57 12.15 -8.98 9.37
C SER A 57 10.91 -9.20 10.23
N ARG A 58 9.86 -8.40 10.03
CA ARG A 58 8.58 -8.54 10.75
C ARG A 58 7.84 -9.81 10.35
N MET A 59 7.75 -10.11 9.05
CA MET A 59 7.07 -11.31 8.54
C MET A 59 7.63 -12.63 9.07
N ASN A 60 8.92 -12.65 9.46
CA ASN A 60 9.53 -13.84 10.08
C ASN A 60 9.06 -14.07 11.54
N LYS A 61 8.44 -13.08 12.17
CA LYS A 61 8.03 -13.10 13.59
C LYS A 61 6.53 -13.24 13.81
N ILE A 62 5.75 -13.29 12.75
CA ILE A 62 4.28 -13.31 12.79
C ILE A 62 3.73 -14.51 12.05
N PRO A 63 2.48 -14.96 12.37
CA PRO A 63 1.79 -16.00 11.63
C PRO A 63 1.70 -15.71 10.14
N GLU A 64 1.65 -16.76 9.33
CA GLU A 64 1.61 -16.61 7.86
C GLU A 64 0.37 -15.81 7.39
N VAL A 65 -0.77 -16.01 8.05
CA VAL A 65 -2.04 -15.34 7.74
C VAL A 65 -1.94 -13.82 7.89
N ASP A 66 -1.11 -13.33 8.81
CA ASP A 66 -0.95 -11.90 9.08
C ASP A 66 0.07 -11.22 8.17
N ARG A 67 0.86 -11.99 7.41
CA ARG A 67 1.92 -11.45 6.55
C ARG A 67 1.40 -10.53 5.46
N VAL A 68 0.14 -10.68 5.08
CA VAL A 68 -0.52 -9.84 4.08
C VAL A 68 -0.53 -8.36 4.47
N TRP A 69 -0.52 -8.03 5.76
CA TRP A 69 -0.45 -6.66 6.28
C TRP A 69 0.97 -6.07 6.21
N TYR A 70 1.97 -6.93 6.06
CA TYR A 70 3.39 -6.55 6.06
C TYR A 70 4.05 -6.70 4.69
N THR A 71 3.29 -7.02 3.63
CA THR A 71 3.86 -7.14 2.29
C THR A 71 3.67 -5.89 1.45
N TYR A 72 4.30 -5.89 0.28
CA TYR A 72 3.92 -5.04 -0.83
C TYR A 72 2.99 -5.79 -1.76
N TRP A 73 2.01 -5.08 -2.26
CA TRP A 73 1.16 -5.47 -3.36
C TRP A 73 1.72 -4.83 -4.62
N LEU A 74 2.17 -5.66 -5.56
CA LEU A 74 2.62 -5.19 -6.86
C LEU A 74 1.40 -4.74 -7.65
N LEU A 75 1.43 -3.49 -8.12
CA LEU A 75 0.43 -2.93 -9.01
C LEU A 75 0.83 -3.29 -10.44
N VAL A 76 0.11 -4.23 -11.01
CA VAL A 76 0.31 -4.70 -12.39
C VAL A 76 -0.76 -4.06 -13.26
N ILE A 77 -0.33 -3.35 -14.32
CA ILE A 77 -1.21 -2.81 -15.35
C ILE A 77 -1.43 -3.92 -16.37
N ASP A 78 -2.68 -4.26 -16.61
CA ASP A 78 -3.08 -5.24 -17.61
C ASP A 78 -3.08 -4.53 -18.99
N ILE A 79 -2.06 -4.81 -19.80
CA ILE A 79 -1.93 -4.28 -21.17
C ILE A 79 -2.60 -5.29 -22.11
N LYS A 80 -3.15 -4.82 -23.22
CA LYS A 80 -3.70 -5.69 -24.25
C LYS A 80 -2.62 -6.65 -24.79
N ASP A 81 -3.03 -7.81 -25.29
CA ASP A 81 -2.16 -8.82 -25.90
C ASP A 81 -1.24 -9.59 -24.93
N ASP A 82 -1.73 -9.92 -23.72
CA ASP A 82 -1.02 -10.65 -22.67
C ASP A 82 0.27 -9.99 -22.15
N GLU A 83 0.53 -8.75 -22.52
CA GLU A 83 1.60 -7.98 -21.91
C GLU A 83 1.10 -7.34 -20.60
N SER A 84 1.79 -7.61 -19.51
CA SER A 84 1.50 -7.01 -18.21
C SER A 84 2.74 -6.32 -17.64
N PHE A 85 2.51 -5.20 -16.95
CA PHE A 85 3.59 -4.35 -16.47
C PHE A 85 3.45 -4.02 -14.98
N GLY A 86 4.38 -4.47 -14.17
CA GLY A 86 4.48 -4.16 -12.75
C GLY A 86 4.97 -2.73 -12.54
N ALA A 87 4.03 -1.82 -12.43
CA ALA A 87 4.22 -0.39 -12.50
C ALA A 87 4.38 0.30 -11.14
N GLY A 88 4.00 -0.35 -10.04
CA GLY A 88 3.99 0.28 -8.73
C GLY A 88 3.94 -0.71 -7.57
N LEU A 89 4.10 -0.17 -6.38
CA LEU A 89 3.98 -0.91 -5.13
C LEU A 89 3.00 -0.16 -4.22
N ILE A 90 2.06 -0.90 -3.66
CA ILE A 90 1.13 -0.40 -2.64
C ILE A 90 1.23 -1.35 -1.45
N GLY A 91 0.97 -0.89 -0.23
CA GLY A 91 0.90 -1.81 0.91
C GLY A 91 0.73 -1.09 2.22
N PHE A 92 0.38 -1.86 3.23
CA PHE A 92 0.31 -1.36 4.60
C PHE A 92 1.70 -1.38 5.24
N LYS A 93 1.95 -0.48 6.18
CA LYS A 93 3.23 -0.43 6.90
C LYS A 93 3.35 -1.52 7.97
N GLY A 94 2.25 -2.20 8.28
CA GLY A 94 2.15 -3.26 9.26
C GLY A 94 0.70 -3.69 9.46
N GLY A 95 0.42 -4.51 10.48
CA GLY A 95 -0.93 -4.79 10.96
C GLY A 95 -1.58 -3.55 11.60
N PRO A 96 -2.88 -3.67 11.99
CA PRO A 96 -3.56 -2.60 12.71
C PRO A 96 -2.82 -2.21 13.98
N ASP A 97 -2.78 -0.91 14.26
CA ASP A 97 -2.22 -0.37 15.50
C ASP A 97 -3.20 -0.55 16.69
N GLU A 98 -2.85 -0.01 17.86
CA GLU A 98 -3.68 -0.03 19.06
C GLU A 98 -5.02 0.72 18.89
N ASN A 99 -5.10 1.66 17.95
CA ASN A 99 -6.32 2.36 17.56
C ASN A 99 -7.10 1.62 16.47
N ARG A 100 -6.66 0.41 16.09
CA ARG A 100 -7.26 -0.39 15.02
C ARG A 100 -7.20 0.29 13.65
N VAL A 101 -6.11 1.02 13.39
CA VAL A 101 -5.86 1.75 12.14
C VAL A 101 -4.67 1.13 11.41
N LEU A 102 -4.82 0.93 10.10
CA LEU A 102 -3.73 0.53 9.19
C LEU A 102 -3.14 1.77 8.53
N GLU A 103 -1.83 1.86 8.43
CA GLU A 103 -1.21 2.90 7.62
C GLU A 103 -0.85 2.37 6.23
N ILE A 104 -1.35 3.03 5.16
CA ILE A 104 -1.09 2.69 3.77
C ILE A 104 0.01 3.59 3.18
N GLY A 105 0.83 2.99 2.30
CA GLY A 105 1.81 3.71 1.49
C GLY A 105 1.87 3.15 0.07
N TYR A 106 2.24 3.98 -0.89
CA TYR A 106 2.28 3.60 -2.30
C TYR A 106 3.33 4.40 -3.09
N GLY A 107 3.70 3.84 -4.22
CA GLY A 107 4.53 4.49 -5.23
C GLY A 107 4.31 3.85 -6.60
N ILE A 108 4.42 4.65 -7.64
CA ILE A 108 4.23 4.21 -9.03
C ILE A 108 5.32 4.79 -9.92
N ASP A 109 5.66 4.08 -10.99
CA ASP A 109 6.54 4.57 -12.05
C ASP A 109 6.03 5.90 -12.60
N GLU A 110 6.95 6.86 -12.74
CA GLU A 110 6.61 8.20 -13.25
C GLU A 110 6.05 8.18 -14.67
N LYS A 111 6.44 7.22 -15.51
CA LYS A 111 5.98 7.08 -16.90
C LYS A 111 4.49 6.80 -17.02
N VAL A 112 3.87 6.26 -15.97
CA VAL A 112 2.44 5.89 -15.94
C VAL A 112 1.65 6.70 -14.91
N ARG A 113 2.23 7.80 -14.39
CA ARG A 113 1.52 8.73 -13.50
C ARG A 113 0.37 9.44 -14.23
N SER A 114 -0.51 10.05 -13.43
CA SER A 114 -1.65 10.86 -13.89
C SER A 114 -2.71 10.12 -14.70
N GLN A 115 -2.63 8.78 -14.79
CA GLN A 115 -3.59 7.92 -15.49
C GLN A 115 -4.64 7.29 -14.55
N GLY A 116 -4.58 7.60 -13.25
CA GLY A 116 -5.54 7.12 -12.25
C GLY A 116 -5.21 5.75 -11.65
N TYR A 117 -4.19 5.04 -12.12
CA TYR A 117 -3.84 3.70 -11.63
C TYR A 117 -3.59 3.64 -10.13
N THR A 118 -2.86 4.61 -9.56
CA THR A 118 -2.62 4.65 -8.11
C THR A 118 -3.92 4.79 -7.33
N THR A 119 -4.83 5.67 -7.77
CA THR A 119 -6.14 5.85 -7.13
C THR A 119 -6.96 4.56 -7.16
N GLU A 120 -7.03 3.91 -8.33
CA GLU A 120 -7.75 2.64 -8.52
C GLU A 120 -7.17 1.53 -7.63
N GLY A 121 -5.85 1.37 -7.59
CA GLY A 121 -5.20 0.37 -6.76
C GLY A 121 -5.33 0.63 -5.26
N VAL A 122 -5.18 1.87 -4.82
CA VAL A 122 -5.38 2.25 -3.39
C VAL A 122 -6.83 2.03 -2.99
N GLN A 123 -7.80 2.42 -3.82
CA GLN A 123 -9.23 2.18 -3.58
C GLN A 123 -9.53 0.69 -3.40
N ALA A 124 -9.01 -0.15 -4.29
CA ALA A 124 -9.21 -1.61 -4.25
C ALA A 124 -8.60 -2.23 -2.98
N LEU A 125 -7.38 -1.81 -2.60
CA LEU A 125 -6.72 -2.34 -1.42
C LEU A 125 -7.41 -1.89 -0.13
N ILE A 126 -7.92 -0.66 -0.06
CA ILE A 126 -8.74 -0.16 1.07
C ILE A 126 -10.03 -0.97 1.19
N ALA A 127 -10.76 -1.18 0.09
CA ALA A 127 -11.99 -1.96 0.08
C ALA A 127 -11.74 -3.38 0.58
N TRP A 128 -10.73 -4.05 0.02
CA TRP A 128 -10.31 -5.38 0.45
C TRP A 128 -9.99 -5.43 1.95
N ALA A 129 -9.25 -4.45 2.48
CA ALA A 129 -8.87 -4.44 3.89
C ALA A 129 -10.09 -4.31 4.82
N PHE A 130 -11.09 -3.52 4.44
CA PHE A 130 -12.32 -3.37 5.21
C PHE A 130 -13.22 -4.61 5.19
N GLU A 131 -13.07 -5.49 4.20
CA GLU A 131 -13.79 -6.77 4.11
C GLU A 131 -13.15 -7.89 4.93
N GLN A 132 -11.89 -7.71 5.38
CA GLN A 132 -11.22 -8.75 6.16
C GLN A 132 -11.85 -8.90 7.56
N PRO A 133 -11.81 -10.14 8.12
CA PRO A 133 -12.37 -10.43 9.46
C PRO A 133 -11.40 -9.96 10.56
N VAL A 134 -10.97 -8.71 10.50
CA VAL A 134 -10.15 -8.04 11.50
C VAL A 134 -10.89 -6.83 12.04
N ASP A 135 -10.67 -6.54 13.32
CA ASP A 135 -11.25 -5.34 13.94
C ASP A 135 -10.49 -4.09 13.48
N LEU A 136 -10.92 -3.57 12.32
CA LEU A 136 -10.32 -2.42 11.67
C LEU A 136 -11.27 -1.23 11.73
N ARG A 137 -10.82 -0.15 12.36
CA ARG A 137 -11.56 1.11 12.48
C ARG A 137 -11.36 2.03 11.28
N GLY A 138 -10.15 2.04 10.72
CA GLY A 138 -9.83 2.95 9.62
C GLY A 138 -8.48 2.66 8.97
N ILE A 139 -8.20 3.44 7.93
CA ILE A 139 -6.92 3.41 7.22
C ILE A 139 -6.39 4.84 7.17
N SER A 140 -5.13 5.02 7.59
CA SER A 140 -4.41 6.29 7.58
C SER A 140 -3.34 6.32 6.48
N ALA A 141 -2.87 7.52 6.18
CA ALA A 141 -1.71 7.77 5.33
C ALA A 141 -1.01 9.05 5.76
N GLN A 142 0.26 9.19 5.37
CA GLN A 142 1.04 10.41 5.57
C GLN A 142 1.58 10.90 4.23
N THR A 143 1.53 12.21 4.00
CA THR A 143 2.15 12.85 2.83
C THR A 143 2.88 14.11 3.24
N ARG A 144 3.96 14.45 2.54
CA ARG A 144 4.49 15.80 2.63
C ARG A 144 3.48 16.79 2.06
N ARG A 145 3.39 18.00 2.63
CA ARG A 145 2.54 19.07 2.09
C ARG A 145 2.85 19.39 0.63
N SER A 146 4.12 19.32 0.22
CA SER A 146 4.57 19.53 -1.15
C SER A 146 4.20 18.40 -2.12
N ASN A 147 3.76 17.23 -1.63
CA ASN A 147 3.39 16.09 -2.46
C ASN A 147 1.91 16.15 -2.89
N PHE A 148 1.56 17.16 -3.68
CA PHE A 148 0.19 17.36 -4.18
C PHE A 148 -0.37 16.17 -4.96
N ALA A 149 0.50 15.39 -5.64
CA ALA A 149 0.05 14.22 -6.39
C ALA A 149 -0.50 13.14 -5.46
N SER A 150 0.20 12.85 -4.35
CA SER A 150 -0.30 11.90 -3.35
C SER A 150 -1.53 12.43 -2.62
N GLY A 151 -1.56 13.73 -2.28
CA GLY A 151 -2.74 14.35 -1.67
C GLY A 151 -4.00 14.13 -2.52
N ARG A 152 -3.93 14.41 -3.83
CA ARG A 152 -5.06 14.17 -4.75
C ARG A 152 -5.49 12.72 -4.86
N VAL A 153 -4.59 11.76 -4.70
CA VAL A 153 -4.95 10.34 -4.64
C VAL A 153 -5.76 10.06 -3.37
N LEU A 154 -5.29 10.55 -2.22
CA LEU A 154 -5.93 10.33 -0.92
C LEU A 154 -7.32 10.98 -0.84
N GLU A 155 -7.47 12.20 -1.35
CA GLU A 155 -8.77 12.87 -1.49
C GLU A 155 -9.76 12.04 -2.34
N LYS A 156 -9.31 11.57 -3.51
CA LYS A 156 -10.14 10.76 -4.42
C LYS A 156 -10.58 9.43 -3.84
N VAL A 157 -9.79 8.83 -2.95
CA VAL A 157 -10.18 7.60 -2.24
C VAL A 157 -10.94 7.87 -0.94
N GLY A 158 -11.38 9.12 -0.71
CA GLY A 158 -12.24 9.49 0.42
C GLY A 158 -11.51 9.59 1.76
N MET A 159 -10.21 9.88 1.75
CA MET A 159 -9.48 10.24 2.96
C MET A 159 -9.61 11.73 3.24
N ASN A 160 -9.65 12.09 4.52
CA ASN A 160 -9.66 13.46 5.00
C ASN A 160 -8.41 13.73 5.84
N VAL A 161 -7.88 14.95 5.79
CA VAL A 161 -6.82 15.40 6.69
C VAL A 161 -7.40 15.51 8.10
N TYR A 162 -6.80 14.84 9.09
CA TYR A 162 -7.22 14.89 10.48
C TYR A 162 -6.18 15.59 11.37
N ALA A 163 -4.94 15.69 10.90
CA ALA A 163 -3.88 16.42 11.59
C ALA A 163 -2.84 16.88 10.57
N ASP A 164 -2.04 17.87 10.97
CA ASP A 164 -0.91 18.36 10.21
C ASP A 164 0.24 18.78 11.13
N SER A 165 1.44 18.66 10.64
CA SER A 165 2.65 19.22 11.23
C SER A 165 3.46 19.90 10.13
N ASP A 166 4.52 20.61 10.46
CA ASP A 166 5.27 21.56 9.61
C ASP A 166 5.32 21.21 8.11
N ASP A 167 5.73 19.99 7.75
CA ASP A 167 5.85 19.53 6.36
C ASP A 167 4.96 18.31 6.04
N THR A 168 4.15 17.82 6.99
CA THR A 168 3.39 16.57 6.84
C THR A 168 1.90 16.74 7.05
N LEU A 169 1.10 16.15 6.17
CA LEU A 169 -0.34 16.00 6.31
C LEU A 169 -0.65 14.55 6.68
N TYR A 170 -1.52 14.38 7.68
CA TYR A 170 -1.99 13.09 8.18
C TYR A 170 -3.42 12.88 7.72
N TRP A 171 -3.67 11.77 7.00
CA TRP A 171 -4.91 11.44 6.36
C TRP A 171 -5.55 10.23 7.02
N ILE A 172 -6.89 10.19 7.05
CA ILE A 172 -7.65 9.04 7.55
C ILE A 172 -8.93 8.84 6.75
N ARG A 173 -9.30 7.57 6.58
CA ARG A 173 -10.61 7.14 6.12
C ARG A 173 -11.11 6.07 7.10
N TYR A 174 -12.26 6.31 7.71
CA TYR A 174 -12.89 5.34 8.61
C TYR A 174 -13.65 4.28 7.82
N ARG A 175 -13.76 3.08 8.42
CA ARG A 175 -14.59 1.99 7.88
C ARG A 175 -16.06 2.45 7.87
N PRO A 176 -16.83 2.18 6.79
CA PRO A 176 -18.26 2.48 6.75
C PRO A 176 -19.00 1.81 7.92
N GLY A 177 -19.91 2.57 8.57
CA GLY A 177 -20.68 2.07 9.72
C GLY A 177 -19.96 2.14 11.08
N VAL A 178 -18.66 2.38 11.09
CA VAL A 178 -17.94 2.74 12.32
C VAL A 178 -18.04 4.25 12.46
N GLY A 179 -19.02 4.73 13.25
CA GLY A 179 -19.24 6.15 13.44
C GLY A 179 -18.02 6.86 13.98
N SER A 180 -17.86 8.12 13.62
CA SER A 180 -16.94 9.10 14.23
C SER A 180 -17.39 9.46 15.67
N SER A 181 -18.15 8.60 16.33
CA SER A 181 -18.67 8.80 17.68
C SER A 181 -17.53 8.69 18.70
N GLY A 182 -17.06 9.82 19.13
CA GLY A 182 -16.20 9.96 20.30
C GLY A 182 -14.84 10.57 20.02
N GLY A 183 -14.75 11.90 20.19
CA GLY A 183 -13.50 12.61 20.40
C GLY A 183 -12.71 12.96 19.13
N SER A 184 -12.22 14.15 19.11
CA SER A 184 -11.29 14.75 18.14
C SER A 184 -9.89 14.11 18.13
N ASN A 185 -9.77 12.84 18.50
CA ASN A 185 -8.49 12.14 18.57
C ASN A 185 -8.40 11.14 17.40
N GLY A 186 -7.79 11.59 16.31
CA GLY A 186 -7.10 10.70 15.38
C GLY A 186 -6.00 9.90 16.10
N PRO A 187 -5.32 8.95 15.42
CA PRO A 187 -4.17 8.24 16.01
C PRO A 187 -3.20 9.24 16.65
N VAL A 188 -2.72 8.90 17.85
CA VAL A 188 -1.76 9.75 18.57
C VAL A 188 -0.50 9.90 17.72
N ILE A 189 -0.09 11.12 17.44
CA ILE A 189 1.16 11.41 16.76
C ILE A 189 2.25 11.33 17.83
N GLU A 190 2.95 10.19 17.95
CA GLU A 190 4.21 10.16 18.68
C GLU A 190 5.23 11.04 17.94
N GLN A 191 5.56 12.17 18.53
CA GLN A 191 6.72 12.96 18.13
C GLN A 191 7.96 12.16 18.56
N SER A 192 8.60 11.49 17.60
CA SER A 192 9.94 10.94 17.80
C SER A 192 10.93 12.12 17.81
N GLU A 193 11.51 12.38 19.00
CA GLU A 193 12.72 13.20 19.19
C GLU A 193 13.91 12.66 18.37
#